data_38faa988ace63b9e321416b44d7450c8
#
_entry.id   38faa988ace63b9e321416b44d7450c8
#
_cell.length_a   1.000
_cell.length_b   1.000
_cell.length_c   1.000
_cell.angle_alpha   90.00
_cell.angle_beta   90.00
_cell.angle_gamma   90.00
#
_symmetry.space_group_name_H-M   'P 1'
#
loop_
_entity.id
_entity.type
_entity.pdbx_description
1 polymer ?
#
loop_
_entity_poly.entity_id
_entity_poly.type
_entity_poly.pdbx_seq_one_letter_code
_entity_poly.pdbx_strand_id
1 'polypeptide(L)'
;MASSISNILNTKLRFTGMASGLDTDAIVQQMIRVQQAKVDKVKQEKQLLEWKRDDYRSIINMLRSFKDEFFDVLKPATYMRSSSTYYAYKVKTTDENVATAKSNGKVAMMEHTIKVEQLAEKAKMESRVGELGLNGLSMDSKISEVANSLGLNLEDNKLSLEINGEEIKISADKTLNDLISAINNSDAGVRISYSSFLDKFIVESKATGADAKIDVISNSNAKNLFYGLGFDVDEVKYGKNAKFKLDGKKDSNGQEVITEKNSNTFTIDGVTYTLTGVGEAKITLTQDTDAIYEKIKSFIDKYNEIVEKITTKVTEKRPRSGGTDKGDYYLPLTDEQREAMTEDEIKKWEEKAKTGLLRNDSLLHGVLERMRSAMNDLTEAGGLFSIGISTGSWRNGAKLFIDEDKLKKAIEDNLDKVVEIFTKTSEISYSPDNSSELRDKRYKESGVVERLFDVLQDYIRTTRSESGQKGLLLEKAGLVGDVTEYQNTLTKQINEKQDYIQELINKLYEKQESLYIKFAYMETALSRMSAQSSWFTQNFNR
;
A
#
# COMPACT_ATOMS: atom_id res chain seq x y z
N MET A 1 26.67 -7.73 15.46
CA MET A 1 28.01 -8.14 15.94
C MET A 1 28.48 -7.10 16.95
N ALA A 2 28.07 -7.26 18.21
CA ALA A 2 28.63 -6.50 19.33
C ALA A 2 29.64 -7.41 20.02
N SER A 3 30.91 -7.37 19.55
CA SER A 3 31.96 -7.88 20.39
C SER A 3 32.01 -6.97 21.61
N SER A 4 31.83 -7.53 22.81
CA SER A 4 31.89 -6.76 24.05
C SER A 4 33.20 -5.96 24.06
N ILE A 5 33.13 -4.71 24.47
CA ILE A 5 34.34 -3.83 24.58
C ILE A 5 35.38 -4.49 25.45
N SER A 6 34.98 -5.33 26.45
CA SER A 6 35.86 -6.14 27.28
C SER A 6 36.77 -7.10 26.47
N ASN A 7 36.30 -7.69 25.38
CA ASN A 7 37.10 -8.57 24.52
C ASN A 7 38.13 -7.82 23.66
N ILE A 8 37.86 -6.57 23.31
CA ILE A 8 38.78 -5.75 22.52
C ILE A 8 39.91 -5.19 23.39
N LEU A 9 39.63 -4.95 24.67
CA LEU A 9 40.59 -4.40 25.63
C LEU A 9 41.65 -5.41 26.12
N ASN A 10 41.44 -6.73 25.91
CA ASN A 10 42.27 -7.80 26.48
C ASN A 10 43.27 -8.45 25.51
N THR A 11 43.59 -7.85 24.37
CA THR A 11 44.36 -8.51 23.28
C THR A 11 45.90 -8.44 23.39
N LYS A 12 46.50 -7.76 24.39
CA LYS A 12 47.94 -7.74 24.57
C LYS A 12 48.35 -8.53 25.80
N LEU A 13 49.14 -9.60 25.63
CA LEU A 13 49.82 -10.29 26.75
C LEU A 13 50.75 -9.31 27.44
N ARG A 14 50.53 -8.99 28.70
CA ARG A 14 51.35 -8.08 29.49
C ARG A 14 51.77 -8.81 30.76
N PHE A 15 53.07 -8.76 31.06
CA PHE A 15 53.59 -9.26 32.30
C PHE A 15 53.63 -8.10 33.30
N THR A 16 52.71 -8.08 34.25
CA THR A 16 52.53 -7.02 35.25
C THR A 16 52.61 -7.62 36.68
N GLY A 17 53.02 -6.83 37.66
CA GLY A 17 53.01 -7.23 39.06
C GLY A 17 54.22 -8.06 39.55
N MET A 18 55.25 -8.21 38.72
CA MET A 18 56.42 -9.08 39.09
C MET A 18 57.30 -8.49 40.19
N ALA A 19 57.35 -7.18 40.38
CA ALA A 19 58.17 -6.52 41.39
C ALA A 19 57.32 -6.03 42.58
N SER A 20 56.09 -5.60 42.37
CA SER A 20 55.18 -5.08 43.39
C SER A 20 54.30 -6.13 44.04
N GLY A 21 54.05 -7.29 43.36
CA GLY A 21 53.05 -8.26 43.78
C GLY A 21 51.58 -7.79 43.60
N LEU A 22 51.37 -6.65 42.98
CA LEU A 22 50.05 -6.07 42.74
C LEU A 22 49.46 -6.59 41.42
N ASP A 23 48.19 -6.96 41.45
CA ASP A 23 47.41 -7.25 40.24
C ASP A 23 47.08 -5.92 39.54
N THR A 24 48.03 -5.43 38.71
CA THR A 24 47.93 -4.16 38.00
C THR A 24 46.83 -4.21 36.92
N ASP A 25 46.52 -5.40 36.39
CA ASP A 25 45.39 -5.56 35.42
C ASP A 25 44.05 -5.34 36.11
N ALA A 26 43.82 -5.92 37.26
CA ALA A 26 42.60 -5.71 38.05
C ALA A 26 42.42 -4.23 38.45
N ILE A 27 43.52 -3.56 38.84
CA ILE A 27 43.49 -2.13 39.20
C ILE A 27 43.16 -1.26 37.99
N VAL A 28 43.81 -1.49 36.85
CA VAL A 28 43.54 -0.75 35.59
C VAL A 28 42.11 -0.97 35.15
N GLN A 29 41.61 -2.21 35.17
CA GLN A 29 40.23 -2.52 34.83
C GLN A 29 39.27 -1.80 35.75
N GLN A 30 39.50 -1.76 37.04
CA GLN A 30 38.65 -1.04 37.99
C GLN A 30 38.63 0.49 37.73
N MET A 31 39.80 1.08 37.38
CA MET A 31 39.90 2.50 37.02
C MET A 31 39.19 2.82 35.71
N ILE A 32 39.19 1.88 34.76
CA ILE A 32 38.52 2.02 33.46
C ILE A 32 37.01 1.86 33.58
N ARG A 33 36.49 1.04 34.49
CA ARG A 33 35.01 0.85 34.72
C ARG A 33 34.27 2.18 34.91
N VAL A 34 34.87 3.15 35.61
CA VAL A 34 34.25 4.47 35.80
C VAL A 34 34.09 5.23 34.48
N GLN A 35 35.02 5.06 33.55
CA GLN A 35 34.90 5.66 32.22
C GLN A 35 33.98 4.85 31.30
N GLN A 36 33.97 3.52 31.45
CA GLN A 36 33.09 2.62 30.76
C GLN A 36 31.62 2.98 31.03
N ALA A 37 31.27 3.30 32.27
CA ALA A 37 29.91 3.74 32.63
C ALA A 37 29.41 4.97 31.83
N LYS A 38 30.32 5.85 31.40
CA LYS A 38 29.97 6.99 30.51
C LYS A 38 29.63 6.52 29.11
N VAL A 39 30.40 5.57 28.57
CA VAL A 39 30.12 4.96 27.26
C VAL A 39 28.77 4.27 27.29
N ASP A 40 28.51 3.46 28.33
CA ASP A 40 27.28 2.70 28.50
C ASP A 40 26.06 3.62 28.61
N LYS A 41 26.17 4.74 29.33
CA LYS A 41 25.12 5.75 29.40
C LYS A 41 24.79 6.33 28.03
N VAL A 42 25.78 6.66 27.21
CA VAL A 42 25.54 7.21 25.86
C VAL A 42 24.97 6.13 24.93
N LYS A 43 25.42 4.86 25.05
CA LYS A 43 24.81 3.72 24.33
C LYS A 43 23.32 3.56 24.71
N GLN A 44 22.97 3.66 25.99
CA GLN A 44 21.59 3.61 26.45
C GLN A 44 20.75 4.76 25.89
N GLU A 45 21.29 5.99 25.88
CA GLU A 45 20.62 7.16 25.28
C GLU A 45 20.40 6.97 23.79
N LYS A 46 21.38 6.45 23.04
CA LYS A 46 21.24 6.10 21.62
C LYS A 46 20.14 5.08 21.41
N GLN A 47 20.13 4.00 22.18
CA GLN A 47 19.12 2.94 22.07
C GLN A 47 17.70 3.44 22.37
N LEU A 48 17.53 4.37 23.31
CA LEU A 48 16.24 5.03 23.56
C LEU A 48 15.78 5.85 22.37
N LEU A 49 16.69 6.53 21.65
CA LEU A 49 16.36 7.27 20.43
C LEU A 49 15.97 6.33 19.28
N GLU A 50 16.64 5.18 19.17
CA GLU A 50 16.30 4.14 18.17
C GLU A 50 14.90 3.60 18.42
N TRP A 51 14.57 3.21 19.65
CA TRP A 51 13.22 2.75 20.01
C TRP A 51 12.16 3.82 19.82
N LYS A 52 12.48 5.08 20.16
CA LYS A 52 11.59 6.22 19.91
C LYS A 52 11.32 6.41 18.41
N ARG A 53 12.34 6.30 17.57
CA ARG A 53 12.22 6.34 16.11
C ARG A 53 11.33 5.21 15.59
N ASP A 54 11.52 4.01 16.09
CA ASP A 54 10.76 2.82 15.67
C ASP A 54 9.28 2.92 16.09
N ASP A 55 8.98 3.47 17.24
CA ASP A 55 7.61 3.80 17.67
C ASP A 55 6.94 4.81 16.72
N TYR A 56 7.64 5.89 16.34
CA TYR A 56 7.14 6.83 15.33
C TYR A 56 6.90 6.17 13.97
N ARG A 57 7.82 5.32 13.52
CA ARG A 57 7.68 4.59 12.26
C ARG A 57 6.49 3.65 12.28
N SER A 58 6.21 3.01 13.40
CA SER A 58 5.00 2.20 13.58
C SER A 58 3.73 3.03 13.38
N ILE A 59 3.68 4.25 13.95
CA ILE A 59 2.55 5.17 13.78
C ILE A 59 2.45 5.66 12.33
N ILE A 60 3.58 6.03 11.70
CA ILE A 60 3.63 6.43 10.29
C ILE A 60 3.04 5.33 9.40
N ASN A 61 3.48 4.08 9.58
CA ASN A 61 3.00 2.95 8.78
C ASN A 61 1.50 2.73 8.96
N MET A 62 0.98 2.88 10.18
CA MET A 62 -0.44 2.74 10.47
C MET A 62 -1.27 3.84 9.79
N LEU A 63 -0.83 5.11 9.86
CA LEU A 63 -1.47 6.23 9.18
C LEU A 63 -1.42 6.06 7.65
N ARG A 64 -0.32 5.53 7.11
CA ARG A 64 -0.19 5.22 5.69
C ARG A 64 -1.12 4.11 5.25
N SER A 65 -1.18 3.00 6.00
CA SER A 65 -2.11 1.90 5.71
C SER A 65 -3.56 2.38 5.69
N PHE A 66 -3.94 3.23 6.63
CA PHE A 66 -5.26 3.86 6.65
C PHE A 66 -5.50 4.75 5.42
N LYS A 67 -4.51 5.57 5.05
CA LYS A 67 -4.58 6.41 3.85
C LYS A 67 -4.70 5.54 2.59
N ASP A 68 -3.90 4.49 2.48
CA ASP A 68 -3.90 3.59 1.33
C ASP A 68 -5.18 2.73 1.24
N GLU A 69 -5.88 2.50 2.34
CA GLU A 69 -7.15 1.78 2.38
C GLU A 69 -8.34 2.66 1.98
N PHE A 70 -8.44 3.87 2.53
CA PHE A 70 -9.64 4.70 2.43
C PHE A 70 -9.51 5.93 1.52
N PHE A 71 -8.30 6.26 1.06
CA PHE A 71 -8.03 7.47 0.27
C PHE A 71 -7.32 7.17 -1.06
N ASP A 72 -7.19 5.90 -1.44
CA ASP A 72 -6.63 5.49 -2.72
C ASP A 72 -7.73 5.31 -3.77
N VAL A 73 -7.69 6.09 -4.84
CA VAL A 73 -8.64 6.03 -5.96
C VAL A 73 -8.67 4.68 -6.66
N LEU A 74 -7.57 3.91 -6.56
CA LEU A 74 -7.49 2.55 -7.13
C LEU A 74 -8.27 1.50 -6.31
N LYS A 75 -8.81 1.89 -5.15
CA LYS A 75 -9.66 1.05 -4.29
C LYS A 75 -11.08 1.60 -4.20
N PRO A 76 -11.85 1.58 -5.30
CA PRO A 76 -13.14 2.27 -5.36
C PRO A 76 -14.17 1.77 -4.33
N ALA A 77 -14.02 0.53 -3.84
CA ALA A 77 -14.93 -0.04 -2.83
C ALA A 77 -14.81 0.63 -1.46
N THR A 78 -13.63 1.13 -1.10
CA THR A 78 -13.31 1.76 0.19
C THR A 78 -12.93 3.24 0.07
N TYR A 79 -12.89 3.79 -1.15
CA TYR A 79 -12.46 5.17 -1.41
C TYR A 79 -13.46 6.19 -0.86
N MET A 80 -13.26 6.61 0.39
CA MET A 80 -14.20 7.45 1.14
C MET A 80 -14.34 8.89 0.61
N ARG A 81 -13.43 9.36 -0.25
CA ARG A 81 -13.53 10.68 -0.88
C ARG A 81 -14.50 10.74 -2.05
N SER A 82 -14.93 9.59 -2.57
CA SER A 82 -15.89 9.54 -3.67
C SER A 82 -17.32 9.43 -3.13
N SER A 83 -18.20 10.28 -3.62
CA SER A 83 -19.65 10.17 -3.33
C SER A 83 -20.23 8.81 -3.76
N SER A 84 -19.71 8.22 -4.83
CA SER A 84 -20.18 6.91 -5.31
C SER A 84 -20.01 5.78 -4.30
N THR A 85 -19.03 5.89 -3.38
CA THR A 85 -18.80 4.90 -2.31
C THR A 85 -20.00 4.80 -1.35
N TYR A 86 -20.75 5.89 -1.18
CA TYR A 86 -21.88 5.95 -0.26
C TYR A 86 -23.22 5.57 -0.90
N TYR A 87 -23.28 5.42 -2.23
CA TYR A 87 -24.47 4.96 -2.91
C TYR A 87 -24.40 3.45 -3.10
N ALA A 88 -25.14 2.72 -2.28
CA ALA A 88 -25.30 1.27 -2.39
C ALA A 88 -26.78 0.93 -2.53
N TYR A 89 -27.10 0.03 -3.45
CA TYR A 89 -28.47 -0.40 -3.71
C TYR A 89 -28.55 -1.92 -3.78
N LYS A 90 -29.60 -2.46 -3.18
CA LYS A 90 -30.08 -3.83 -3.42
C LYS A 90 -30.86 -3.81 -4.71
N VAL A 91 -30.47 -4.67 -5.65
CA VAL A 91 -31.12 -4.77 -6.95
C VAL A 91 -31.92 -6.07 -6.97
N LYS A 92 -33.22 -5.97 -7.35
CA LYS A 92 -34.09 -7.11 -7.62
C LYS A 92 -34.55 -7.03 -9.05
N THR A 93 -34.52 -8.14 -9.75
CA THR A 93 -35.11 -8.28 -11.09
C THR A 93 -36.21 -9.34 -11.07
N THR A 94 -37.24 -9.15 -11.89
CA THR A 94 -38.34 -10.12 -12.02
C THR A 94 -37.89 -11.34 -12.83
N ASP A 95 -36.94 -11.19 -13.74
CA ASP A 95 -36.39 -12.30 -14.54
C ASP A 95 -34.89 -12.08 -14.80
N GLU A 96 -34.05 -12.82 -14.08
CA GLU A 96 -32.58 -12.80 -14.23
C GLU A 96 -32.08 -13.43 -15.53
N ASN A 97 -32.95 -14.25 -16.19
CA ASN A 97 -32.63 -14.81 -17.49
C ASN A 97 -32.79 -13.78 -18.62
N VAL A 98 -33.44 -12.66 -18.38
CA VAL A 98 -33.59 -11.56 -19.36
C VAL A 98 -32.58 -10.47 -19.10
N ALA A 99 -32.49 -9.95 -17.87
CA ALA A 99 -31.57 -8.90 -17.52
C ALA A 99 -31.25 -8.88 -16.03
N THR A 100 -30.00 -8.52 -15.70
CA THR A 100 -29.57 -8.17 -14.35
C THR A 100 -29.05 -6.73 -14.34
N ALA A 101 -28.94 -6.12 -13.14
CA ALA A 101 -28.37 -4.78 -13.02
C ALA A 101 -27.50 -4.62 -11.78
N LYS A 102 -26.63 -3.60 -11.81
CA LYS A 102 -25.82 -3.14 -10.67
C LYS A 102 -25.82 -1.62 -10.66
N SER A 103 -25.78 -1.02 -9.48
CA SER A 103 -25.61 0.42 -9.33
C SER A 103 -24.11 0.78 -9.31
N ASN A 104 -23.74 1.87 -9.98
CA ASN A 104 -22.38 2.42 -10.01
C ASN A 104 -22.33 3.83 -9.39
N GLY A 105 -23.14 4.10 -8.38
CA GLY A 105 -23.23 5.39 -7.73
C GLY A 105 -24.67 5.86 -7.58
N LYS A 106 -24.91 7.15 -7.57
CA LYS A 106 -26.26 7.72 -7.48
C LYS A 106 -27.08 7.33 -8.70
N VAL A 107 -28.27 6.78 -8.48
CA VAL A 107 -29.21 6.40 -9.54
C VAL A 107 -30.31 7.47 -9.66
N ALA A 108 -30.76 7.71 -10.90
CA ALA A 108 -31.80 8.70 -11.17
C ALA A 108 -33.19 8.19 -10.87
N MET A 109 -33.44 6.89 -11.09
CA MET A 109 -34.71 6.21 -10.89
C MET A 109 -34.51 4.91 -10.11
N MET A 110 -35.47 4.54 -9.30
CA MET A 110 -35.45 3.31 -8.49
C MET A 110 -36.09 2.11 -9.16
N GLU A 111 -36.85 2.32 -10.20
CA GLU A 111 -37.53 1.26 -10.97
C GLU A 111 -37.24 1.43 -12.45
N HIS A 112 -36.90 0.32 -13.11
CA HIS A 112 -36.64 0.27 -14.54
C HIS A 112 -37.39 -0.91 -15.15
N THR A 113 -37.95 -0.71 -16.33
CA THR A 113 -38.52 -1.78 -17.15
C THR A 113 -37.73 -1.90 -18.41
N ILE A 114 -37.11 -3.06 -18.63
CA ILE A 114 -36.29 -3.34 -19.82
C ILE A 114 -36.95 -4.45 -20.63
N LYS A 115 -37.17 -4.19 -21.93
CA LYS A 115 -37.64 -5.19 -22.89
C LYS A 115 -36.56 -5.42 -23.93
N VAL A 116 -35.92 -6.57 -23.85
CA VAL A 116 -34.82 -6.99 -24.72
C VAL A 116 -35.39 -7.66 -25.96
N GLU A 117 -35.13 -7.12 -27.13
CA GLU A 117 -35.56 -7.66 -28.41
C GLU A 117 -34.47 -8.50 -29.07
N GLN A 118 -33.17 -8.15 -28.85
CA GLN A 118 -32.01 -8.82 -29.40
C GLN A 118 -30.80 -8.60 -28.49
N LEU A 119 -30.00 -9.65 -28.33
CA LEU A 119 -28.69 -9.53 -27.66
C LEU A 119 -27.60 -9.08 -28.63
N ALA A 120 -26.57 -8.43 -28.08
CA ALA A 120 -25.34 -8.19 -28.84
C ALA A 120 -24.61 -9.51 -29.08
N GLU A 121 -24.25 -9.75 -30.34
CA GLU A 121 -23.53 -10.94 -30.76
C GLU A 121 -22.17 -10.55 -31.34
N LYS A 122 -21.22 -11.47 -31.24
CA LYS A 122 -19.92 -11.38 -31.92
C LYS A 122 -20.09 -11.67 -33.41
N ALA A 123 -19.22 -11.09 -34.24
CA ALA A 123 -18.97 -11.66 -35.57
C ALA A 123 -18.38 -13.06 -35.39
N LYS A 124 -18.90 -14.05 -36.11
CA LYS A 124 -18.46 -15.45 -36.01
C LYS A 124 -18.38 -16.09 -37.39
N MET A 125 -17.34 -16.89 -37.58
CA MET A 125 -17.17 -17.79 -38.72
C MET A 125 -16.75 -19.17 -38.19
N GLU A 126 -17.24 -20.22 -38.83
CA GLU A 126 -16.85 -21.60 -38.54
C GLU A 126 -16.41 -22.25 -39.84
N SER A 127 -15.31 -23.02 -39.80
CA SER A 127 -14.88 -23.81 -40.93
C SER A 127 -15.77 -25.05 -41.12
N ARG A 128 -15.71 -25.64 -42.28
CA ARG A 128 -16.26 -26.99 -42.50
C ARG A 128 -15.50 -28.01 -41.64
N VAL A 129 -16.14 -29.15 -41.36
CA VAL A 129 -15.55 -30.24 -40.58
C VAL A 129 -14.52 -30.98 -41.39
N GLY A 130 -13.36 -31.36 -40.79
CA GLY A 130 -12.32 -32.15 -41.41
C GLY A 130 -11.44 -31.42 -42.41
N GLU A 131 -11.56 -30.10 -42.56
CA GLU A 131 -10.82 -29.34 -43.59
C GLU A 131 -9.29 -29.31 -43.36
N LEU A 132 -8.83 -29.30 -42.10
CA LEU A 132 -7.39 -29.33 -41.81
C LEU A 132 -6.74 -30.62 -42.33
N GLY A 133 -7.37 -31.76 -42.11
CA GLY A 133 -6.89 -33.07 -42.61
C GLY A 133 -7.00 -33.23 -44.13
N LEU A 134 -8.02 -32.65 -44.76
CA LEU A 134 -8.21 -32.70 -46.23
C LEU A 134 -7.08 -31.98 -47.00
N ASN A 135 -6.52 -30.93 -46.42
CA ASN A 135 -5.39 -30.20 -47.00
C ASN A 135 -4.03 -30.82 -46.68
N GLY A 136 -3.96 -31.93 -45.96
CA GLY A 136 -2.71 -32.56 -45.52
C GLY A 136 -1.89 -31.72 -44.55
N LEU A 137 -2.53 -30.75 -43.92
CA LEU A 137 -1.92 -29.83 -42.95
C LEU A 137 -2.20 -30.31 -41.52
N SER A 138 -1.35 -29.87 -40.59
CA SER A 138 -1.56 -30.00 -39.13
C SER A 138 -1.25 -28.70 -38.44
N MET A 139 -1.59 -28.59 -37.18
CA MET A 139 -1.26 -27.41 -36.37
C MET A 139 0.25 -27.16 -36.27
N ASP A 140 1.06 -28.23 -36.44
CA ASP A 140 2.52 -28.18 -36.39
C ASP A 140 3.16 -27.97 -37.78
N SER A 141 2.34 -27.93 -38.86
CA SER A 141 2.84 -27.62 -40.21
C SER A 141 3.48 -26.25 -40.26
N LYS A 142 4.64 -26.17 -40.92
CA LYS A 142 5.35 -24.89 -41.11
C LYS A 142 4.57 -23.96 -42.02
N ILE A 143 4.69 -22.69 -41.81
CA ILE A 143 4.05 -21.65 -42.66
C ILE A 143 4.50 -21.77 -44.12
N SER A 144 5.74 -22.20 -44.39
CA SER A 144 6.21 -22.53 -45.73
C SER A 144 5.40 -23.66 -46.40
N GLU A 145 5.03 -24.69 -45.66
CA GLU A 145 4.20 -25.80 -46.12
C GLU A 145 2.76 -25.37 -46.34
N VAL A 146 2.22 -24.57 -45.39
CA VAL A 146 0.89 -23.97 -45.48
C VAL A 146 0.80 -23.08 -46.71
N ALA A 147 1.80 -22.22 -46.93
CA ALA A 147 1.84 -21.32 -48.07
C ALA A 147 1.87 -22.08 -49.40
N ASN A 148 2.68 -23.11 -49.49
CA ASN A 148 2.74 -23.96 -50.72
C ASN A 148 1.41 -24.70 -50.98
N SER A 149 0.79 -25.26 -49.93
CA SER A 149 -0.47 -26.00 -50.04
C SER A 149 -1.66 -25.10 -50.42
N LEU A 150 -1.69 -23.88 -49.87
CA LEU A 150 -2.82 -22.94 -50.03
C LEU A 150 -2.56 -21.81 -51.04
N GLY A 151 -1.41 -21.81 -51.70
CA GLY A 151 -1.07 -20.78 -52.71
C GLY A 151 -0.90 -19.38 -52.10
N LEU A 152 -0.28 -19.29 -50.92
CA LEU A 152 -0.02 -18.01 -50.25
C LEU A 152 1.31 -17.43 -50.72
N ASN A 153 1.37 -16.09 -50.84
CA ASN A 153 2.59 -15.38 -51.24
C ASN A 153 3.45 -15.09 -50.01
N LEU A 154 4.71 -15.54 -50.06
CA LEU A 154 5.74 -15.22 -49.07
C LEU A 154 6.64 -14.09 -49.61
N GLU A 155 6.89 -13.07 -48.81
CA GLU A 155 7.84 -11.99 -49.08
C GLU A 155 8.97 -12.04 -48.06
N ASP A 156 10.22 -12.05 -48.47
CA ASP A 156 11.40 -12.14 -47.63
C ASP A 156 11.30 -13.24 -46.53
N ASN A 157 10.84 -14.45 -46.96
CA ASN A 157 10.62 -15.61 -46.08
C ASN A 157 9.59 -15.34 -44.95
N LYS A 158 8.64 -14.44 -45.18
CA LYS A 158 7.56 -14.11 -44.24
C LYS A 158 6.21 -14.15 -44.94
N LEU A 159 5.20 -14.60 -44.21
CA LEU A 159 3.80 -14.47 -44.59
C LEU A 159 3.26 -13.17 -43.98
N SER A 160 2.69 -12.31 -44.83
CA SER A 160 1.94 -11.12 -44.40
C SER A 160 0.46 -11.33 -44.62
N LEU A 161 -0.34 -11.15 -43.57
CA LEU A 161 -1.80 -11.23 -43.56
C LEU A 161 -2.36 -9.90 -43.10
N GLU A 162 -3.48 -9.50 -43.65
CA GLU A 162 -4.23 -8.35 -43.13
C GLU A 162 -5.63 -8.83 -42.74
N ILE A 163 -6.00 -8.60 -41.46
CA ILE A 163 -7.28 -8.95 -40.89
C ILE A 163 -7.85 -7.69 -40.22
N ASN A 164 -9.04 -7.28 -40.61
CA ASN A 164 -9.68 -6.04 -40.15
C ASN A 164 -8.83 -4.77 -40.35
N GLY A 165 -7.90 -4.76 -41.34
CA GLY A 165 -6.97 -3.66 -41.59
C GLY A 165 -5.68 -3.72 -40.76
N GLU A 166 -5.49 -4.74 -39.94
CA GLU A 166 -4.27 -4.95 -39.15
C GLU A 166 -3.33 -5.95 -39.86
N GLU A 167 -2.09 -5.51 -40.10
CA GLU A 167 -1.07 -6.34 -40.75
C GLU A 167 -0.36 -7.25 -39.75
N ILE A 168 -0.37 -8.56 -40.03
CA ILE A 168 0.26 -9.59 -39.19
C ILE A 168 1.34 -10.29 -40.02
N LYS A 169 2.59 -10.19 -39.59
CA LYS A 169 3.75 -10.81 -40.25
C LYS A 169 4.32 -11.95 -39.41
N ILE A 170 4.54 -13.09 -40.07
CA ILE A 170 5.14 -14.27 -39.44
C ILE A 170 6.20 -14.92 -40.35
N SER A 171 7.28 -15.42 -39.76
CA SER A 171 8.32 -16.16 -40.52
C SER A 171 7.79 -17.50 -41.05
N ALA A 172 8.22 -17.87 -42.26
CA ALA A 172 7.86 -19.11 -42.91
C ALA A 172 8.33 -20.40 -42.15
N ASP A 173 9.31 -20.25 -41.25
CA ASP A 173 9.81 -21.34 -40.40
C ASP A 173 8.93 -21.63 -39.16
N LYS A 174 8.01 -20.75 -38.85
CA LYS A 174 7.04 -20.90 -37.76
C LYS A 174 5.92 -21.86 -38.14
N THR A 175 5.15 -22.30 -37.15
CA THR A 175 4.06 -23.27 -37.33
C THR A 175 2.70 -22.55 -37.56
N LEU A 176 1.70 -23.30 -38.01
CA LEU A 176 0.31 -22.80 -38.07
C LEU A 176 -0.22 -22.42 -36.68
N ASN A 177 0.17 -23.13 -35.65
CA ASN A 177 -0.16 -22.80 -34.26
C ASN A 177 0.46 -21.46 -33.82
N ASP A 178 1.72 -21.18 -34.24
CA ASP A 178 2.35 -19.87 -33.98
C ASP A 178 1.60 -18.74 -34.72
N LEU A 179 1.12 -18.99 -35.96
CA LEU A 179 0.32 -18.01 -36.69
C LEU A 179 -1.00 -17.70 -36.00
N ILE A 180 -1.73 -18.74 -35.56
CA ILE A 180 -2.96 -18.55 -34.79
C ILE A 180 -2.69 -17.75 -33.51
N SER A 181 -1.59 -18.07 -32.84
CA SER A 181 -1.16 -17.31 -31.64
C SER A 181 -0.83 -15.85 -31.98
N ALA A 182 -0.15 -15.59 -33.10
CA ALA A 182 0.16 -14.24 -33.57
C ALA A 182 -1.13 -13.44 -33.89
N ILE A 183 -2.10 -14.06 -34.58
CA ILE A 183 -3.41 -13.44 -34.86
C ILE A 183 -4.15 -13.14 -33.57
N ASN A 184 -4.18 -14.08 -32.61
CA ASN A 184 -4.88 -13.91 -31.35
C ASN A 184 -4.29 -12.81 -30.47
N ASN A 185 -2.97 -12.58 -30.57
CA ASN A 185 -2.25 -11.56 -29.81
C ASN A 185 -2.16 -10.20 -30.53
N SER A 186 -2.59 -10.13 -31.79
CA SER A 186 -2.62 -8.89 -32.56
C SER A 186 -3.80 -7.99 -32.18
N ASP A 187 -3.75 -6.75 -32.67
CA ASP A 187 -4.82 -5.77 -32.54
C ASP A 187 -5.93 -5.93 -33.60
N ALA A 188 -5.89 -7.02 -34.41
CA ALA A 188 -6.92 -7.33 -35.41
C ALA A 188 -8.33 -7.55 -34.84
N GLY A 189 -8.46 -7.61 -33.50
CA GLY A 189 -9.76 -7.70 -32.84
C GLY A 189 -10.48 -9.04 -33.02
N VAL A 190 -9.79 -10.09 -33.48
CA VAL A 190 -10.33 -11.44 -33.69
C VAL A 190 -9.61 -12.48 -32.82
N ARG A 191 -10.28 -13.60 -32.64
CA ARG A 191 -9.72 -14.78 -31.98
C ARG A 191 -10.02 -16.02 -32.83
N ILE A 192 -8.98 -16.76 -33.17
CA ILE A 192 -9.06 -18.04 -33.87
C ILE A 192 -8.81 -19.17 -32.87
N SER A 193 -9.60 -20.22 -32.93
CA SER A 193 -9.42 -21.44 -32.18
C SER A 193 -9.71 -22.65 -33.05
N TYR A 194 -9.00 -23.76 -32.79
CA TYR A 194 -9.31 -25.05 -33.40
C TYR A 194 -9.91 -25.98 -32.34
N SER A 195 -11.05 -26.57 -32.67
CA SER A 195 -11.70 -27.58 -31.82
C SER A 195 -11.39 -28.96 -32.37
N SER A 196 -10.54 -29.70 -31.69
CA SER A 196 -10.23 -31.09 -32.05
C SER A 196 -11.42 -32.04 -31.90
N PHE A 197 -12.38 -31.67 -31.03
CA PHE A 197 -13.63 -32.45 -30.85
C PHE A 197 -14.60 -32.28 -32.03
N LEU A 198 -14.70 -31.03 -32.55
CA LEU A 198 -15.57 -30.69 -33.67
C LEU A 198 -14.85 -30.81 -35.02
N ASP A 199 -13.52 -31.00 -34.98
CA ASP A 199 -12.62 -31.02 -36.15
C ASP A 199 -12.83 -29.79 -37.05
N LYS A 200 -12.89 -28.61 -36.46
CA LYS A 200 -13.08 -27.33 -37.17
C LYS A 200 -12.45 -26.15 -36.48
N PHE A 201 -12.13 -25.15 -37.29
CA PHE A 201 -11.73 -23.82 -36.79
C PHE A 201 -12.95 -22.98 -36.50
N ILE A 202 -12.82 -22.12 -35.49
CA ILE A 202 -13.80 -21.12 -35.09
C ILE A 202 -13.08 -19.80 -35.02
N VAL A 203 -13.59 -18.76 -35.68
CA VAL A 203 -13.11 -17.39 -35.60
C VAL A 203 -14.22 -16.53 -35.03
N GLU A 204 -13.90 -15.77 -34.02
CA GLU A 204 -14.82 -14.84 -33.39
C GLU A 204 -14.17 -13.45 -33.23
N SER A 205 -14.96 -12.39 -33.37
CA SER A 205 -14.49 -11.08 -32.92
C SER A 205 -14.30 -11.06 -31.40
N LYS A 206 -13.30 -10.32 -30.90
CA LYS A 206 -13.10 -10.15 -29.43
C LYS A 206 -14.26 -9.34 -28.82
N ALA A 207 -14.75 -8.34 -29.54
CA ALA A 207 -15.91 -7.52 -29.16
C ALA A 207 -17.21 -8.07 -29.74
N THR A 208 -18.35 -7.66 -29.17
CA THR A 208 -19.70 -7.82 -29.70
C THR A 208 -20.16 -6.55 -30.42
N GLY A 209 -21.28 -6.58 -31.10
CA GLY A 209 -21.91 -5.42 -31.72
C GLY A 209 -21.72 -5.35 -33.25
N ALA A 210 -22.48 -4.46 -33.88
CA ALA A 210 -22.48 -4.32 -35.33
C ALA A 210 -21.16 -3.78 -35.93
N ASP A 211 -20.34 -3.12 -35.12
CA ASP A 211 -19.01 -2.63 -35.50
C ASP A 211 -17.93 -3.72 -35.44
N ALA A 212 -18.22 -4.81 -34.69
CA ALA A 212 -17.33 -5.94 -34.60
C ALA A 212 -17.42 -6.76 -35.91
N LYS A 213 -16.28 -6.95 -36.60
CA LYS A 213 -16.25 -7.63 -37.89
C LYS A 213 -15.12 -8.64 -37.97
N ILE A 214 -15.24 -9.53 -38.94
CA ILE A 214 -14.18 -10.40 -39.42
C ILE A 214 -14.04 -10.12 -40.94
N ASP A 215 -13.04 -9.30 -41.28
CA ASP A 215 -12.70 -8.94 -42.66
C ASP A 215 -11.36 -9.57 -43.00
N VAL A 216 -11.40 -10.62 -43.80
CA VAL A 216 -10.25 -11.36 -44.32
C VAL A 216 -10.20 -11.29 -45.86
N ILE A 217 -11.18 -10.64 -46.47
CA ILE A 217 -11.32 -10.59 -47.95
C ILE A 217 -10.52 -9.44 -48.54
N SER A 218 -10.17 -8.43 -47.78
CA SER A 218 -9.41 -7.26 -48.22
C SER A 218 -7.94 -7.60 -48.54
N ASN A 219 -7.42 -8.74 -48.06
CA ASN A 219 -6.07 -9.20 -48.32
C ASN A 219 -6.09 -10.61 -48.92
N SER A 220 -5.40 -10.82 -50.08
CA SER A 220 -5.42 -12.09 -50.82
C SER A 220 -4.82 -13.25 -50.01
N ASN A 221 -3.74 -13.04 -49.27
CA ASN A 221 -3.16 -14.08 -48.42
C ASN A 221 -4.12 -14.48 -47.27
N ALA A 222 -4.75 -13.52 -46.61
CA ALA A 222 -5.73 -13.78 -45.57
C ALA A 222 -6.93 -14.53 -46.14
N LYS A 223 -7.49 -14.06 -47.26
CA LYS A 223 -8.61 -14.73 -47.94
C LYS A 223 -8.28 -16.16 -48.33
N ASN A 224 -7.13 -16.42 -48.94
CA ASN A 224 -6.71 -17.76 -49.39
C ASN A 224 -6.42 -18.69 -48.18
N LEU A 225 -5.81 -18.15 -47.11
CA LEU A 225 -5.58 -18.92 -45.89
C LEU A 225 -6.91 -19.39 -45.28
N PHE A 226 -7.84 -18.46 -45.06
CA PHE A 226 -9.12 -18.79 -44.45
C PHE A 226 -9.97 -19.69 -45.32
N TYR A 227 -9.98 -19.46 -46.65
CA TYR A 227 -10.62 -20.40 -47.60
C TYR A 227 -10.02 -21.80 -47.52
N GLY A 228 -8.68 -21.89 -47.52
CA GLY A 228 -7.96 -23.16 -47.42
C GLY A 228 -8.14 -23.87 -46.06
N LEU A 229 -8.46 -23.16 -44.99
CA LEU A 229 -8.85 -23.68 -43.69
C LEU A 229 -10.34 -24.03 -43.61
N GLY A 230 -11.08 -23.95 -44.74
CA GLY A 230 -12.47 -24.37 -44.87
C GLY A 230 -13.50 -23.34 -44.48
N PHE A 231 -13.13 -22.06 -44.33
CA PHE A 231 -14.11 -20.98 -44.07
C PHE A 231 -14.79 -20.50 -45.35
N ASP A 232 -16.03 -20.07 -45.20
CA ASP A 232 -16.73 -19.28 -46.21
C ASP A 232 -16.29 -17.81 -46.10
N VAL A 233 -15.55 -17.37 -47.10
CA VAL A 233 -14.90 -16.03 -47.14
C VAL A 233 -15.49 -15.10 -48.23
N ASP A 234 -16.74 -15.29 -48.63
CA ASP A 234 -17.36 -14.52 -49.71
C ASP A 234 -17.79 -13.10 -49.26
N GLU A 235 -17.98 -12.91 -47.98
CA GLU A 235 -18.38 -11.63 -47.40
C GLU A 235 -17.76 -11.35 -46.03
N VAL A 236 -17.63 -10.06 -45.67
CA VAL A 236 -17.26 -9.65 -44.32
C VAL A 236 -18.37 -10.05 -43.32
N LYS A 237 -17.99 -10.72 -42.27
CA LYS A 237 -18.97 -11.09 -41.23
C LYS A 237 -19.00 -10.02 -40.15
N TYR A 238 -20.21 -9.61 -39.77
CA TYR A 238 -20.45 -8.60 -38.74
C TYR A 238 -21.14 -9.23 -37.52
N GLY A 239 -20.87 -8.66 -36.35
CA GLY A 239 -21.66 -8.93 -35.16
C GLY A 239 -23.00 -8.21 -35.18
N LYS A 240 -23.76 -8.30 -34.08
CA LYS A 240 -25.04 -7.64 -33.95
C LYS A 240 -25.07 -6.80 -32.67
N ASN A 241 -25.73 -5.62 -32.72
CA ASN A 241 -26.01 -4.81 -31.55
C ASN A 241 -27.10 -5.45 -30.68
N ALA A 242 -27.02 -5.24 -29.37
CA ALA A 242 -28.17 -5.42 -28.51
C ALA A 242 -29.24 -4.37 -28.87
N LYS A 243 -30.52 -4.79 -28.91
CA LYS A 243 -31.69 -3.94 -29.13
C LYS A 243 -32.65 -4.11 -27.98
N PHE A 244 -33.00 -3.02 -27.35
CA PHE A 244 -33.89 -3.04 -26.20
C PHE A 244 -34.68 -1.72 -26.09
N LYS A 245 -35.81 -1.78 -25.37
CA LYS A 245 -36.56 -0.62 -24.92
C LYS A 245 -36.36 -0.46 -23.42
N LEU A 246 -36.18 0.75 -22.94
CA LEU A 246 -35.93 1.05 -21.52
C LEU A 246 -36.93 2.10 -21.05
N ASP A 247 -37.64 1.81 -19.95
CA ASP A 247 -38.54 2.72 -19.23
C ASP A 247 -39.64 3.36 -20.10
N GLY A 248 -40.03 2.67 -21.16
CA GLY A 248 -41.04 3.19 -22.09
C GLY A 248 -40.65 4.52 -22.75
N LYS A 249 -39.36 4.80 -22.91
CA LYS A 249 -38.85 6.01 -23.60
C LYS A 249 -39.49 6.15 -24.96
N LYS A 250 -40.12 7.32 -25.23
CA LYS A 250 -40.78 7.63 -26.49
C LYS A 250 -40.03 8.71 -27.28
N ASP A 251 -40.16 8.63 -28.58
CA ASP A 251 -39.71 9.68 -29.50
C ASP A 251 -40.72 10.85 -29.57
N SER A 252 -40.42 11.85 -30.41
CA SER A 252 -41.27 13.03 -30.66
C SER A 252 -42.67 12.67 -31.27
N ASN A 253 -42.81 11.46 -31.82
CA ASN A 253 -44.02 10.95 -32.43
C ASN A 253 -44.82 10.05 -31.48
N GLY A 254 -44.35 9.84 -30.24
CA GLY A 254 -44.98 9.01 -29.22
C GLY A 254 -44.68 7.52 -29.39
N GLN A 255 -43.77 7.11 -30.27
CA GLN A 255 -43.37 5.71 -30.44
C GLN A 255 -42.22 5.36 -29.47
N GLU A 256 -42.27 4.11 -28.96
CA GLU A 256 -41.20 3.62 -28.09
C GLU A 256 -39.87 3.55 -28.84
N VAL A 257 -38.83 4.13 -28.23
CA VAL A 257 -37.47 4.16 -28.79
C VAL A 257 -36.75 2.84 -28.54
N ILE A 258 -36.33 2.18 -29.61
CA ILE A 258 -35.39 1.07 -29.52
C ILE A 258 -33.97 1.65 -29.32
N THR A 259 -33.38 1.30 -28.20
CA THR A 259 -31.97 1.68 -27.90
C THR A 259 -31.06 0.57 -28.36
N GLU A 260 -29.98 0.93 -29.06
CA GLU A 260 -28.94 -0.02 -29.49
C GLU A 260 -27.66 0.17 -28.70
N LYS A 261 -27.00 -0.95 -28.34
CA LYS A 261 -25.68 -0.99 -27.73
C LYS A 261 -24.84 -2.09 -28.37
N ASN A 262 -23.56 -1.84 -28.52
CA ASN A 262 -22.61 -2.83 -29.07
C ASN A 262 -22.23 -3.93 -28.06
N SER A 263 -22.68 -3.84 -26.81
CA SER A 263 -22.40 -4.80 -25.73
C SER A 263 -23.70 -5.15 -25.01
N ASN A 264 -23.76 -6.37 -24.47
CA ASN A 264 -24.83 -6.80 -23.55
C ASN A 264 -24.68 -6.20 -22.14
N THR A 265 -23.52 -5.57 -21.83
CA THR A 265 -23.30 -4.85 -20.58
C THR A 265 -23.05 -3.37 -20.88
N PHE A 266 -23.87 -2.49 -20.32
CA PHE A 266 -23.79 -1.05 -20.52
C PHE A 266 -24.34 -0.29 -19.32
N THR A 267 -23.94 0.99 -19.19
CA THR A 267 -24.41 1.86 -18.09
C THR A 267 -25.30 2.98 -18.65
N ILE A 268 -26.44 3.20 -18.00
CA ILE A 268 -27.36 4.31 -18.24
C ILE A 268 -27.78 4.86 -16.87
N ASP A 269 -27.72 6.16 -16.67
CA ASP A 269 -28.17 6.89 -15.48
C ASP A 269 -27.71 6.29 -14.13
N GLY A 270 -26.45 5.83 -14.08
CA GLY A 270 -25.83 5.24 -12.88
C GLY A 270 -26.14 3.76 -12.66
N VAL A 271 -26.93 3.14 -13.54
CA VAL A 271 -27.24 1.70 -13.50
C VAL A 271 -26.52 0.98 -14.62
N THR A 272 -25.75 -0.05 -14.28
CA THR A 272 -25.14 -0.97 -15.24
C THR A 272 -26.05 -2.16 -15.43
N TYR A 273 -26.58 -2.30 -16.62
CA TYR A 273 -27.41 -3.42 -17.06
C TYR A 273 -26.55 -4.50 -17.70
N THR A 274 -26.91 -5.75 -17.47
CA THR A 274 -26.36 -6.91 -18.19
C THR A 274 -27.50 -7.72 -18.74
N LEU A 275 -27.63 -7.74 -20.09
CA LEU A 275 -28.63 -8.51 -20.80
C LEU A 275 -28.18 -9.96 -20.91
N THR A 276 -29.06 -10.89 -20.54
CA THR A 276 -28.79 -12.35 -20.54
C THR A 276 -29.68 -13.10 -21.52
N GLY A 277 -30.86 -12.53 -21.85
CA GLY A 277 -31.82 -13.15 -22.78
C GLY A 277 -32.77 -12.16 -23.39
N VAL A 278 -33.62 -12.63 -24.31
CA VAL A 278 -34.73 -11.87 -24.93
C VAL A 278 -35.97 -12.00 -24.05
N GLY A 279 -36.67 -10.89 -23.82
CA GLY A 279 -37.86 -10.86 -22.99
C GLY A 279 -38.04 -9.51 -22.30
N GLU A 280 -38.87 -9.49 -21.25
CA GLU A 280 -39.14 -8.29 -20.47
C GLU A 280 -38.84 -8.56 -18.99
N ALA A 281 -38.08 -7.64 -18.36
CA ALA A 281 -37.77 -7.69 -16.94
C ALA A 281 -38.01 -6.34 -16.28
N LYS A 282 -38.55 -6.35 -15.07
CA LYS A 282 -38.64 -5.19 -14.20
C LYS A 282 -37.49 -5.26 -13.17
N ILE A 283 -36.71 -4.21 -13.08
CA ILE A 283 -35.56 -4.05 -12.20
C ILE A 283 -35.91 -3.01 -11.15
N THR A 284 -35.84 -3.38 -9.89
CA THR A 284 -36.11 -2.49 -8.75
C THR A 284 -34.83 -2.31 -7.94
N LEU A 285 -34.45 -1.06 -7.73
CA LEU A 285 -33.33 -0.69 -6.88
C LEU A 285 -33.87 -0.14 -5.56
N THR A 286 -33.41 -0.68 -4.46
CA THR A 286 -33.73 -0.17 -3.11
C THR A 286 -32.45 0.20 -2.43
N GLN A 287 -32.42 1.34 -1.74
CA GLN A 287 -31.23 1.77 -1.00
C GLN A 287 -30.79 0.69 0.00
N ASP A 288 -29.51 0.32 -0.03
CA ASP A 288 -28.93 -0.64 0.91
C ASP A 288 -28.32 0.12 2.10
N THR A 289 -29.18 0.54 3.03
CA THR A 289 -28.80 1.26 4.24
C THR A 289 -27.76 0.50 5.05
N ASP A 290 -27.86 -0.84 5.13
CA ASP A 290 -26.92 -1.66 5.88
C ASP A 290 -25.53 -1.64 5.26
N ALA A 291 -25.44 -1.77 3.94
CA ALA A 291 -24.15 -1.72 3.23
C ALA A 291 -23.46 -0.35 3.36
N ILE A 292 -24.23 0.74 3.33
CA ILE A 292 -23.73 2.10 3.54
C ILE A 292 -23.24 2.27 4.99
N TYR A 293 -24.04 1.82 5.96
CA TYR A 293 -23.69 1.83 7.38
C TYR A 293 -22.38 1.09 7.63
N GLU A 294 -22.22 -0.15 7.14
CA GLU A 294 -21.01 -0.94 7.35
C GLU A 294 -19.75 -0.29 6.74
N LYS A 295 -19.85 0.39 5.60
CA LYS A 295 -18.74 1.16 5.04
C LYS A 295 -18.30 2.32 5.93
N ILE A 296 -19.28 3.11 6.40
CA ILE A 296 -19.01 4.22 7.32
C ILE A 296 -18.42 3.68 8.63
N LYS A 297 -18.99 2.60 9.16
CA LYS A 297 -18.53 1.94 10.38
C LYS A 297 -17.09 1.44 10.25
N SER A 298 -16.75 0.76 9.16
CA SER A 298 -15.39 0.27 8.90
C SER A 298 -14.36 1.41 8.90
N PHE A 299 -14.69 2.53 8.27
CA PHE A 299 -13.85 3.73 8.27
C PHE A 299 -13.67 4.29 9.69
N ILE A 300 -14.75 4.43 10.47
CA ILE A 300 -14.72 4.93 11.84
C ILE A 300 -13.97 3.98 12.78
N ASP A 301 -14.14 2.67 12.63
CA ASP A 301 -13.44 1.68 13.45
C ASP A 301 -11.91 1.76 13.22
N LYS A 302 -11.48 1.89 11.96
CA LYS A 302 -10.05 2.07 11.63
C LYS A 302 -9.49 3.41 12.12
N TYR A 303 -10.27 4.49 12.00
CA TYR A 303 -9.92 5.78 12.60
C TYR A 303 -9.72 5.63 14.12
N ASN A 304 -10.65 4.95 14.82
CA ASN A 304 -10.59 4.74 16.25
C ASN A 304 -9.39 3.89 16.68
N GLU A 305 -9.01 2.87 15.90
CA GLU A 305 -7.81 2.04 16.14
C GLU A 305 -6.54 2.92 16.16
N ILE A 306 -6.43 3.84 15.20
CA ILE A 306 -5.31 4.78 15.11
C ILE A 306 -5.27 5.73 16.31
N VAL A 307 -6.42 6.35 16.59
CA VAL A 307 -6.57 7.28 17.72
C VAL A 307 -6.21 6.60 19.04
N GLU A 308 -6.68 5.36 19.26
CA GLU A 308 -6.37 4.59 20.46
C GLU A 308 -4.88 4.32 20.60
N LYS A 309 -4.23 3.87 19.51
CA LYS A 309 -2.81 3.55 19.51
C LYS A 309 -1.95 4.76 19.80
N ILE A 310 -2.23 5.90 19.14
CA ILE A 310 -1.50 7.15 19.39
C ILE A 310 -1.78 7.64 20.82
N THR A 311 -3.04 7.62 21.27
CA THR A 311 -3.42 8.05 22.64
C THR A 311 -2.69 7.20 23.68
N THR A 312 -2.65 5.87 23.50
CA THR A 312 -1.90 4.98 24.40
C THR A 312 -0.43 5.41 24.47
N LYS A 313 0.22 5.61 23.32
CA LYS A 313 1.63 5.99 23.27
C LYS A 313 1.94 7.35 23.92
N VAL A 314 1.04 8.33 23.82
CA VAL A 314 1.26 9.65 24.41
C VAL A 314 0.84 9.76 25.88
N THR A 315 0.05 8.79 26.40
CA THR A 315 -0.43 8.80 27.78
C THR A 315 0.23 7.77 28.67
N GLU A 316 0.76 6.68 28.10
CA GLU A 316 1.38 5.61 28.87
C GLU A 316 2.53 6.12 29.74
N LYS A 317 2.52 5.72 31.03
CA LYS A 317 3.56 6.13 31.97
C LYS A 317 4.80 5.27 31.78
N ARG A 318 5.96 5.90 31.86
CA ARG A 318 7.24 5.20 31.84
C ARG A 318 7.41 4.41 33.15
N PRO A 319 7.60 3.09 33.10
CA PRO A 319 7.76 2.25 34.30
C PRO A 319 9.04 2.61 35.05
N ARG A 320 9.00 2.43 36.39
CA ARG A 320 10.14 2.62 37.27
C ARG A 320 10.48 1.31 38.01
N SER A 321 11.74 1.10 38.32
CA SER A 321 12.22 -0.03 39.09
C SER A 321 11.65 0.01 40.54
N GLY A 322 11.47 -1.16 41.13
CA GLY A 322 10.95 -1.26 42.50
C GLY A 322 9.45 -1.00 42.67
N GLY A 323 8.68 -0.81 41.59
CA GLY A 323 7.22 -0.65 41.62
C GLY A 323 6.73 0.62 42.34
N THR A 324 7.59 1.59 42.59
CA THR A 324 7.28 2.87 43.25
C THR A 324 7.57 4.06 42.33
N ASP A 325 6.91 5.19 42.59
CA ASP A 325 7.17 6.45 41.87
C ASP A 325 8.56 7.06 42.10
N LYS A 326 9.33 6.49 43.05
CA LYS A 326 10.67 6.95 43.49
C LYS A 326 11.82 6.15 42.86
N GLY A 327 11.55 5.01 42.20
CA GLY A 327 12.58 4.19 41.55
C GLY A 327 13.12 4.84 40.27
N ASP A 328 14.25 4.33 39.79
CA ASP A 328 14.83 4.74 38.52
C ASP A 328 14.01 4.20 37.35
N TYR A 329 14.04 4.90 36.21
CA TYR A 329 13.43 4.40 34.98
C TYR A 329 14.15 3.15 34.47
N TYR A 330 13.40 2.21 33.91
CA TYR A 330 14.02 1.14 33.13
C TYR A 330 14.75 1.74 31.95
N LEU A 331 16.06 1.47 31.87
CA LEU A 331 16.94 1.88 30.77
C LEU A 331 17.30 0.66 29.90
N PRO A 332 17.74 0.86 28.65
CA PRO A 332 18.33 -0.23 27.89
C PRO A 332 19.42 -0.92 28.68
N LEU A 333 19.49 -2.24 28.58
CA LEU A 333 20.53 -3.01 29.30
C LEU A 333 21.91 -2.72 28.72
N THR A 334 22.92 -2.63 29.60
CA THR A 334 24.33 -2.64 29.17
C THR A 334 24.73 -4.04 28.71
N ASP A 335 25.86 -4.16 27.99
CA ASP A 335 26.39 -5.44 27.53
C ASP A 335 26.61 -6.40 28.72
N GLU A 336 27.18 -5.90 29.82
CA GLU A 336 27.42 -6.66 31.07
C GLU A 336 26.10 -7.13 31.73
N GLN A 337 25.06 -6.28 31.73
CA GLN A 337 23.74 -6.64 32.25
C GLN A 337 23.05 -7.70 31.40
N ARG A 338 23.21 -7.64 30.07
CA ARG A 338 22.65 -8.67 29.17
C ARG A 338 23.29 -10.03 29.36
N GLU A 339 24.61 -10.08 29.55
CA GLU A 339 25.34 -11.33 29.80
C GLU A 339 24.92 -12.00 31.13
N ALA A 340 24.47 -11.21 32.09
CA ALA A 340 24.02 -11.70 33.41
C ALA A 340 22.54 -12.12 33.47
N MET A 341 21.76 -11.97 32.39
CA MET A 341 20.31 -12.23 32.36
C MET A 341 19.97 -13.28 31.33
N THR A 342 18.86 -13.97 31.55
CA THR A 342 18.26 -14.87 30.56
C THR A 342 17.53 -14.09 29.46
N GLU A 343 17.31 -14.69 28.28
CA GLU A 343 16.60 -14.07 27.16
C GLU A 343 15.18 -13.59 27.55
N ASP A 344 14.47 -14.35 28.37
CA ASP A 344 13.13 -13.98 28.85
C ASP A 344 13.16 -12.77 29.81
N GLU A 345 14.18 -12.65 30.63
CA GLU A 345 14.37 -11.50 31.52
C GLU A 345 14.75 -10.26 30.72
N ILE A 346 15.66 -10.39 29.74
CA ILE A 346 16.03 -9.33 28.80
C ILE A 346 14.78 -8.79 28.10
N LYS A 347 13.96 -9.69 27.53
CA LYS A 347 12.73 -9.31 26.81
C LYS A 347 11.78 -8.52 27.71
N LYS A 348 11.47 -9.03 28.91
CA LYS A 348 10.60 -8.36 29.88
C LYS A 348 11.14 -7.01 30.34
N TRP A 349 12.46 -6.91 30.50
CA TRP A 349 13.11 -5.66 30.87
C TRP A 349 13.00 -4.62 29.75
N GLU A 350 13.32 -5.02 28.53
CA GLU A 350 13.27 -4.13 27.37
C GLU A 350 11.85 -3.67 27.04
N GLU A 351 10.84 -4.52 27.19
CA GLU A 351 9.43 -4.12 27.06
C GLU A 351 9.10 -2.97 28.02
N LYS A 352 9.54 -3.05 29.27
CA LYS A 352 9.39 -1.96 30.23
C LYS A 352 10.19 -0.72 29.86
N ALA A 353 11.42 -0.89 29.37
CA ALA A 353 12.29 0.22 28.97
C ALA A 353 11.77 0.97 27.71
N LYS A 354 11.07 0.27 26.80
CA LYS A 354 10.40 0.82 25.61
C LYS A 354 9.10 1.55 25.92
N THR A 355 8.46 1.22 27.05
CA THR A 355 7.16 1.79 27.43
C THR A 355 7.30 3.27 27.79
N GLY A 356 6.40 4.11 27.28
CA GLY A 356 6.26 5.53 27.65
C GLY A 356 7.32 6.46 27.03
N LEU A 357 8.05 6.05 26.00
CA LEU A 357 9.06 6.88 25.33
C LEU A 357 8.46 8.07 24.56
N LEU A 358 7.19 7.97 24.13
CA LEU A 358 6.44 9.01 23.43
C LEU A 358 5.46 9.74 24.36
N ARG A 359 5.56 9.54 25.68
CA ARG A 359 4.68 10.22 26.63
C ARG A 359 4.79 11.74 26.51
N ASN A 360 3.63 12.41 26.44
CA ASN A 360 3.50 13.87 26.27
C ASN A 360 4.21 14.40 25.00
N ASP A 361 4.34 13.56 23.97
CA ASP A 361 4.95 13.99 22.72
C ASP A 361 4.06 15.01 21.99
N SER A 362 4.55 16.23 21.81
CA SER A 362 3.79 17.35 21.27
C SER A 362 3.37 17.16 19.81
N LEU A 363 4.21 16.47 19.01
CA LEU A 363 3.91 16.22 17.60
C LEU A 363 2.73 15.25 17.46
N LEU A 364 2.72 14.17 18.24
CA LEU A 364 1.64 13.19 18.25
C LEU A 364 0.35 13.73 18.90
N HIS A 365 0.45 14.57 19.92
CA HIS A 365 -0.70 15.31 20.41
C HIS A 365 -1.30 16.21 19.33
N GLY A 366 -0.47 16.88 18.53
CA GLY A 366 -0.93 17.68 17.38
C GLY A 366 -1.64 16.84 16.31
N VAL A 367 -1.16 15.58 16.04
CA VAL A 367 -1.87 14.65 15.14
C VAL A 367 -3.27 14.36 15.66
N LEU A 368 -3.39 13.96 16.95
CA LEU A 368 -4.68 13.62 17.57
C LEU A 368 -5.66 14.81 17.57
N GLU A 369 -5.18 15.99 17.90
CA GLU A 369 -6.01 17.18 17.94
C GLU A 369 -6.53 17.58 16.57
N ARG A 370 -5.67 17.58 15.55
CA ARG A 370 -6.09 17.88 14.17
C ARG A 370 -7.02 16.82 13.60
N MET A 371 -6.76 15.53 13.87
CA MET A 371 -7.67 14.44 13.48
C MET A 371 -9.04 14.62 14.15
N ARG A 372 -9.07 14.95 15.44
CA ARG A 372 -10.30 15.22 16.18
C ARG A 372 -11.06 16.41 15.59
N SER A 373 -10.38 17.54 15.36
CA SER A 373 -11.02 18.73 14.77
C SER A 373 -11.59 18.42 13.39
N ALA A 374 -10.83 17.73 12.53
CA ALA A 374 -11.31 17.35 11.20
C ALA A 374 -12.63 16.57 11.22
N MET A 375 -12.83 15.74 12.25
CA MET A 375 -14.03 14.90 12.38
C MET A 375 -15.15 15.56 13.22
N ASN A 376 -14.83 16.49 14.12
CA ASN A 376 -15.82 17.05 15.05
C ASN A 376 -16.37 18.41 14.62
N ASP A 377 -15.58 19.21 13.89
CA ASP A 377 -15.97 20.55 13.51
C ASP A 377 -17.07 20.53 12.44
N LEU A 378 -18.02 21.45 12.57
CA LEU A 378 -19.11 21.58 11.61
C LEU A 378 -18.58 21.85 10.20
N THR A 379 -19.14 21.12 9.24
CA THR A 379 -19.01 21.44 7.81
C THR A 379 -20.18 22.34 7.38
N GLU A 380 -20.13 22.90 6.18
CA GLU A 380 -21.26 23.67 5.65
C GLU A 380 -22.53 22.82 5.51
N ALA A 381 -22.38 21.50 5.29
CA ALA A 381 -23.51 20.55 5.20
C ALA A 381 -24.04 20.11 6.59
N GLY A 382 -23.32 20.40 7.66
CA GLY A 382 -23.60 20.01 9.04
C GLY A 382 -22.45 19.26 9.69
N GLY A 383 -22.65 18.72 10.88
CA GLY A 383 -21.63 17.92 11.59
C GLY A 383 -22.02 16.46 11.70
N LEU A 384 -21.03 15.60 11.96
CA LEU A 384 -21.22 14.16 12.18
C LEU A 384 -22.25 13.87 13.28
N PHE A 385 -22.36 14.73 14.30
CA PHE A 385 -23.36 14.59 15.35
C PHE A 385 -24.80 14.60 14.83
N SER A 386 -25.09 15.37 13.77
CA SER A 386 -26.42 15.43 13.17
C SER A 386 -26.89 14.12 12.51
N ILE A 387 -25.94 13.24 12.21
CA ILE A 387 -26.17 11.95 11.59
C ILE A 387 -25.91 10.76 12.54
N GLY A 388 -25.80 11.02 13.85
CA GLY A 388 -25.61 9.97 14.86
C GLY A 388 -24.17 9.53 15.09
N ILE A 389 -23.15 10.28 14.62
CA ILE A 389 -21.74 10.02 14.92
C ILE A 389 -21.22 11.13 15.83
N SER A 390 -20.74 10.78 17.02
CA SER A 390 -20.30 11.75 18.02
C SER A 390 -18.93 11.42 18.57
N THR A 391 -18.19 12.44 19.00
CA THR A 391 -16.99 12.24 19.83
C THR A 391 -17.42 11.90 21.25
N GLY A 392 -16.74 10.94 21.87
CA GLY A 392 -16.93 10.64 23.30
C GLY A 392 -16.47 11.78 24.21
N SER A 393 -16.54 11.52 25.55
CA SER A 393 -16.02 12.47 26.51
C SER A 393 -14.54 12.76 26.25
N TRP A 394 -14.02 13.90 26.75
CA TRP A 394 -12.60 14.27 26.62
C TRP A 394 -11.63 13.17 27.12
N ARG A 395 -12.10 12.31 28.04
CA ARG A 395 -11.32 11.15 28.56
C ARG A 395 -11.14 10.03 27.54
N ASN A 396 -12.02 9.95 26.54
CA ASN A 396 -11.96 8.94 25.48
C ASN A 396 -11.08 9.39 24.30
N GLY A 397 -10.36 10.49 24.45
CA GLY A 397 -9.52 11.06 23.40
C GLY A 397 -10.34 11.57 22.21
N ALA A 398 -9.85 11.27 21.00
CA ALA A 398 -10.49 11.69 19.75
C ALA A 398 -11.36 10.56 19.14
N LYS A 399 -11.74 9.52 19.89
CA LYS A 399 -12.58 8.41 19.41
C LYS A 399 -13.98 8.86 19.03
N LEU A 400 -14.51 8.25 17.99
CA LEU A 400 -15.87 8.44 17.48
C LEU A 400 -16.75 7.27 17.88
N PHE A 401 -18.02 7.56 18.18
CA PHE A 401 -19.03 6.58 18.55
C PHE A 401 -20.20 6.72 17.59
N ILE A 402 -20.69 5.62 17.08
CA ILE A 402 -21.83 5.55 16.15
C ILE A 402 -23.07 5.12 16.92
N ASP A 403 -24.13 5.90 16.80
CA ASP A 403 -25.49 5.50 17.13
C ASP A 403 -26.08 4.90 15.85
N GLU A 404 -26.17 3.57 15.82
CA GLU A 404 -26.56 2.82 14.63
C GLU A 404 -27.95 3.22 14.11
N ASP A 405 -28.94 3.32 15.03
CA ASP A 405 -30.31 3.65 14.64
C ASP A 405 -30.41 5.06 14.05
N LYS A 406 -29.69 6.03 14.64
CA LYS A 406 -29.68 7.41 14.12
C LYS A 406 -28.94 7.51 12.80
N LEU A 407 -27.83 6.79 12.62
CA LEU A 407 -27.08 6.83 11.37
C LEU A 407 -27.88 6.15 10.25
N LYS A 408 -28.45 4.99 10.48
CA LYS A 408 -29.31 4.32 9.50
C LYS A 408 -30.51 5.19 9.12
N LYS A 409 -31.16 5.81 10.10
CA LYS A 409 -32.27 6.74 9.84
C LYS A 409 -31.82 7.97 9.04
N ALA A 410 -30.66 8.55 9.34
CA ALA A 410 -30.13 9.69 8.58
C ALA A 410 -29.82 9.30 7.12
N ILE A 411 -29.31 8.07 6.89
CA ILE A 411 -29.08 7.52 5.56
C ILE A 411 -30.41 7.34 4.80
N GLU A 412 -31.46 6.84 5.45
CA GLU A 412 -32.80 6.64 4.85
C GLU A 412 -33.49 7.97 4.54
N ASP A 413 -33.47 8.91 5.49
CA ASP A 413 -34.16 10.19 5.37
C ASP A 413 -33.51 11.12 4.33
N ASN A 414 -32.16 11.18 4.28
CA ASN A 414 -31.43 12.06 3.36
C ASN A 414 -29.97 11.61 3.14
N LEU A 415 -29.78 10.62 2.28
CA LEU A 415 -28.44 10.12 1.92
C LEU A 415 -27.53 11.20 1.34
N ASP A 416 -28.07 12.10 0.51
CA ASP A 416 -27.27 13.16 -0.14
C ASP A 416 -26.63 14.07 0.90
N LYS A 417 -27.34 14.42 1.98
CA LYS A 417 -26.79 15.20 3.09
C LYS A 417 -25.69 14.45 3.84
N VAL A 418 -25.89 13.14 4.06
CA VAL A 418 -24.85 12.28 4.67
C VAL A 418 -23.61 12.29 3.79
N VAL A 419 -23.76 12.06 2.49
CA VAL A 419 -22.65 12.09 1.51
C VAL A 419 -21.94 13.43 1.52
N GLU A 420 -22.67 14.54 1.52
CA GLU A 420 -22.08 15.88 1.52
C GLU A 420 -21.23 16.16 2.77
N ILE A 421 -21.70 15.74 3.96
CA ILE A 421 -20.92 15.86 5.21
C ILE A 421 -19.56 15.16 5.08
N PHE A 422 -19.52 13.99 4.46
CA PHE A 422 -18.27 13.24 4.30
C PHE A 422 -17.40 13.75 3.15
N THR A 423 -17.98 14.01 1.97
CA THR A 423 -17.24 14.09 0.70
C THR A 423 -17.19 15.47 0.05
N LYS A 424 -17.81 16.52 0.67
CA LYS A 424 -17.76 17.86 0.09
C LYS A 424 -16.31 18.29 -0.15
N THR A 425 -16.02 18.80 -1.33
CA THR A 425 -14.68 19.27 -1.73
C THR A 425 -14.68 20.77 -1.90
N SER A 426 -13.58 21.43 -1.52
CA SER A 426 -13.32 22.83 -1.83
C SER A 426 -12.75 22.95 -3.25
N GLU A 427 -12.96 24.09 -3.90
CA GLU A 427 -12.30 24.46 -5.16
C GLU A 427 -10.77 24.63 -4.96
N ILE A 428 -10.34 24.90 -3.73
CA ILE A 428 -8.93 25.04 -3.38
C ILE A 428 -8.32 23.65 -3.21
N SER A 429 -7.38 23.28 -4.05
CA SER A 429 -6.63 22.02 -3.92
C SER A 429 -5.70 22.06 -2.70
N TYR A 430 -5.48 20.89 -2.07
CA TYR A 430 -4.46 20.77 -1.03
C TYR A 430 -3.07 21.06 -1.60
N SER A 431 -2.35 21.97 -0.95
CA SER A 431 -0.91 22.16 -1.11
C SER A 431 -0.27 22.40 0.26
N PRO A 432 0.91 21.83 0.52
CA PRO A 432 1.67 22.17 1.74
C PRO A 432 2.09 23.64 1.79
N ASP A 433 2.09 24.32 0.65
CA ASP A 433 2.56 25.70 0.48
C ASP A 433 1.41 26.72 0.47
N ASN A 434 0.15 26.26 0.64
CA ASN A 434 -1.00 27.14 0.78
C ASN A 434 -0.84 28.07 1.99
N SER A 435 -1.21 29.35 1.82
CA SER A 435 -1.28 30.31 2.93
C SER A 435 -2.30 29.87 3.99
N SER A 436 -2.18 30.42 5.20
CA SER A 436 -3.13 30.12 6.29
C SER A 436 -4.57 30.42 5.88
N GLU A 437 -4.80 31.52 5.16
CA GLU A 437 -6.12 31.94 4.68
C GLU A 437 -6.73 30.92 3.70
N LEU A 438 -5.92 30.42 2.76
CA LEU A 438 -6.36 29.39 1.80
C LEU A 438 -6.63 28.05 2.49
N ARG A 439 -5.81 27.69 3.48
CA ARG A 439 -6.02 26.46 4.29
C ARG A 439 -7.31 26.56 5.11
N ASP A 440 -7.56 27.71 5.77
CA ASP A 440 -8.76 27.93 6.56
C ASP A 440 -10.02 27.93 5.69
N LYS A 441 -9.94 28.53 4.49
CA LYS A 441 -11.05 28.51 3.54
C LYS A 441 -11.32 27.09 3.07
N ARG A 442 -10.29 26.34 2.61
CA ARG A 442 -10.42 24.95 2.22
C ARG A 442 -11.01 24.08 3.34
N TYR A 443 -10.53 24.26 4.57
CA TYR A 443 -11.03 23.53 5.73
C TYR A 443 -12.53 23.74 5.97
N LYS A 444 -13.01 24.98 5.89
CA LYS A 444 -14.43 25.33 6.08
C LYS A 444 -15.31 24.72 4.99
N GLU A 445 -14.89 24.82 3.74
CA GLU A 445 -15.61 24.33 2.57
C GLU A 445 -15.60 22.80 2.42
N SER A 446 -14.66 22.11 3.06
CA SER A 446 -14.44 20.67 2.92
C SER A 446 -15.26 19.82 3.88
N GLY A 447 -15.68 18.64 3.43
CA GLY A 447 -16.26 17.59 4.26
C GLY A 447 -15.22 16.92 5.16
N VAL A 448 -15.67 16.11 6.11
CA VAL A 448 -14.80 15.54 7.16
C VAL A 448 -13.70 14.64 6.60
N VAL A 449 -13.96 13.91 5.51
CA VAL A 449 -12.97 13.03 4.87
C VAL A 449 -11.86 13.84 4.17
N GLU A 450 -12.22 14.93 3.49
CA GLU A 450 -11.24 15.84 2.87
C GLU A 450 -10.35 16.51 3.93
N ARG A 451 -10.94 16.98 5.03
CA ARG A 451 -10.19 17.54 6.16
C ARG A 451 -9.21 16.52 6.74
N LEU A 452 -9.67 15.29 6.94
CA LEU A 452 -8.82 14.20 7.46
C LEU A 452 -7.71 13.86 6.47
N PHE A 453 -7.99 13.87 5.17
CA PHE A 453 -6.97 13.69 4.14
C PHE A 453 -5.89 14.76 4.21
N ASP A 454 -6.27 16.03 4.39
CA ASP A 454 -5.32 17.14 4.54
C ASP A 454 -4.44 16.96 5.78
N VAL A 455 -5.02 16.54 6.91
CA VAL A 455 -4.27 16.19 8.13
C VAL A 455 -3.25 15.07 7.83
N LEU A 456 -3.67 13.98 7.17
CA LEU A 456 -2.76 12.89 6.80
C LEU A 456 -1.63 13.40 5.90
N GLN A 457 -1.92 14.26 4.93
CA GLN A 457 -0.91 14.85 4.07
C GLN A 457 0.09 15.71 4.85
N ASP A 458 -0.35 16.55 5.77
CA ASP A 458 0.53 17.38 6.60
C ASP A 458 1.54 16.55 7.41
N TYR A 459 1.15 15.34 7.86
CA TYR A 459 1.99 14.51 8.72
C TYR A 459 2.77 13.42 7.99
N ILE A 460 2.23 12.82 6.92
CA ILE A 460 2.85 11.64 6.27
C ILE A 460 3.03 11.75 4.75
N ARG A 461 2.91 12.94 4.15
CA ARG A 461 3.14 13.10 2.71
C ARG A 461 4.61 12.82 2.35
N THR A 462 4.82 12.14 1.24
CA THR A 462 6.15 11.80 0.69
C THR A 462 6.67 12.82 -0.32
N THR A 463 5.79 13.66 -0.89
CA THR A 463 6.15 14.77 -1.77
C THR A 463 6.74 15.93 -0.95
N ARG A 464 7.68 16.67 -1.53
CA ARG A 464 8.30 17.84 -0.89
C ARG A 464 7.46 19.09 -1.11
N SER A 465 7.45 19.99 -0.12
CA SER A 465 7.00 21.38 -0.27
C SER A 465 8.03 22.21 -1.04
N GLU A 466 7.72 23.46 -1.36
CA GLU A 466 8.68 24.42 -1.91
C GLU A 466 9.90 24.62 -0.99
N SER A 467 9.69 24.57 0.33
CA SER A 467 10.78 24.60 1.33
C SER A 467 11.59 23.29 1.41
N GLY A 468 11.27 22.27 0.60
CA GLY A 468 11.95 20.98 0.57
C GLY A 468 11.52 19.99 1.65
N GLN A 469 10.56 20.34 2.50
CA GLN A 469 10.09 19.50 3.61
C GLN A 469 9.00 18.51 3.18
N LYS A 470 9.02 17.33 3.76
CA LYS A 470 7.98 16.31 3.64
C LYS A 470 6.99 16.38 4.81
N GLY A 471 6.18 15.36 5.00
CA GLY A 471 5.27 15.30 6.15
C GLY A 471 6.01 15.34 7.49
N LEU A 472 5.44 16.01 8.49
CA LEU A 472 6.09 16.31 9.77
C LEU A 472 6.61 15.06 10.51
N LEU A 473 5.90 13.94 10.44
CA LEU A 473 6.34 12.68 11.05
C LEU A 473 7.51 12.06 10.28
N LEU A 474 7.55 12.22 8.95
CA LEU A 474 8.65 11.76 8.11
C LEU A 474 9.93 12.56 8.40
N GLU A 475 9.82 13.89 8.55
CA GLU A 475 10.94 14.75 8.96
C GLU A 475 11.46 14.40 10.36
N LYS A 476 10.59 13.89 11.24
CA LYS A 476 10.96 13.47 12.60
C LYS A 476 11.69 12.13 12.65
N ALA A 477 11.13 11.08 12.03
CA ALA A 477 11.57 9.69 12.22
C ALA A 477 11.93 8.95 10.92
N GLY A 478 11.57 9.52 9.76
CA GLY A 478 11.77 8.93 8.45
C GLY A 478 10.82 7.78 8.14
N LEU A 479 10.76 7.44 6.86
CA LEU A 479 10.00 6.32 6.33
C LEU A 479 10.97 5.34 5.68
N VAL A 480 10.84 4.05 5.99
CA VAL A 480 11.67 2.99 5.39
C VAL A 480 11.44 2.95 3.87
N GLY A 481 12.52 2.91 3.10
CA GLY A 481 12.49 2.95 1.63
C GLY A 481 12.32 4.36 1.03
N ASP A 482 12.30 5.41 1.85
CA ASP A 482 12.28 6.80 1.42
C ASP A 482 13.59 7.51 1.82
N VAL A 483 13.96 8.60 1.13
CA VAL A 483 15.16 9.40 1.46
C VAL A 483 15.15 9.88 2.91
N THR A 484 13.97 10.12 3.49
CA THR A 484 13.83 10.50 4.90
C THR A 484 14.25 9.40 5.88
N GLU A 485 14.42 8.15 5.44
CA GLU A 485 14.95 7.08 6.29
C GLU A 485 16.31 7.46 6.88
N TYR A 486 17.14 8.12 6.08
CA TYR A 486 18.49 8.53 6.44
C TYR A 486 18.59 10.01 6.82
N GLN A 487 17.66 10.84 6.33
CA GLN A 487 17.64 12.29 6.50
C GLN A 487 16.45 12.74 7.36
N ASN A 488 16.45 12.40 8.64
CA ASN A 488 15.44 12.81 9.59
C ASN A 488 16.06 13.21 10.93
N THR A 489 15.29 13.92 11.77
CA THR A 489 15.79 14.47 13.04
C THR A 489 16.35 13.39 13.98
N LEU A 490 15.59 12.27 14.17
CA LEU A 490 16.02 11.22 15.10
C LEU A 490 17.25 10.46 14.59
N THR A 491 17.32 10.19 13.28
CA THR A 491 18.50 9.54 12.69
C THR A 491 19.76 10.41 12.83
N LYS A 492 19.64 11.73 12.66
CA LYS A 492 20.77 12.66 12.93
C LYS A 492 21.23 12.57 14.38
N GLN A 493 20.31 12.62 15.33
CA GLN A 493 20.62 12.49 16.75
C GLN A 493 21.25 11.13 17.10
N ILE A 494 20.79 10.04 16.47
CA ILE A 494 21.37 8.69 16.64
C ILE A 494 22.82 8.66 16.13
N ASN A 495 23.08 9.24 14.96
CA ASN A 495 24.42 9.31 14.38
C ASN A 495 25.36 10.16 15.25
N GLU A 496 24.92 11.33 15.72
CA GLU A 496 25.70 12.17 16.65
C GLU A 496 26.06 11.40 17.93
N LYS A 497 25.12 10.60 18.47
CA LYS A 497 25.41 9.74 19.63
C LYS A 497 26.39 8.63 19.28
N GLN A 498 26.29 8.05 18.08
CA GLN A 498 27.23 7.02 17.61
C GLN A 498 28.66 7.57 17.47
N ASP A 499 28.82 8.76 16.90
CA ASP A 499 30.11 9.42 16.77
C ASP A 499 30.70 9.75 18.14
N TYR A 500 29.86 10.26 19.06
CA TYR A 500 30.31 10.53 20.44
C TYR A 500 30.70 9.27 21.21
N ILE A 501 29.99 8.15 21.01
CA ILE A 501 30.38 6.84 21.55
C ILE A 501 31.77 6.45 21.05
N GLN A 502 32.04 6.62 19.76
CA GLN A 502 33.37 6.31 19.19
C GLN A 502 34.46 7.18 19.77
N GLU A 503 34.20 8.47 19.95
CA GLU A 503 35.15 9.38 20.62
C GLU A 503 35.45 8.95 22.05
N LEU A 504 34.42 8.59 22.84
CA LEU A 504 34.57 8.12 24.21
C LEU A 504 35.36 6.80 24.28
N ILE A 505 35.12 5.88 23.35
CA ILE A 505 35.88 4.62 23.24
C ILE A 505 37.34 4.89 22.96
N ASN A 506 37.66 5.78 22.04
CA ASN A 506 39.05 6.16 21.74
C ASN A 506 39.76 6.76 22.99
N LYS A 507 39.09 7.68 23.68
CA LYS A 507 39.59 8.25 24.94
C LYS A 507 39.78 7.20 26.04
N LEU A 508 38.90 6.19 26.08
CA LEU A 508 39.03 5.08 27.02
C LEU A 508 40.27 4.23 26.73
N TYR A 509 40.55 3.96 25.45
CA TYR A 509 41.79 3.28 25.04
C TYR A 509 43.04 4.06 25.40
N GLU A 510 43.10 5.35 25.08
CA GLU A 510 44.24 6.22 25.43
C GLU A 510 44.46 6.25 26.94
N LYS A 511 43.38 6.33 27.72
CA LYS A 511 43.46 6.33 29.18
C LYS A 511 43.99 4.99 29.72
N GLN A 512 43.50 3.88 29.19
CA GLN A 512 43.97 2.55 29.55
C GLN A 512 45.44 2.37 29.27
N GLU A 513 45.89 2.74 28.08
CA GLU A 513 47.29 2.64 27.70
C GLU A 513 48.21 3.55 28.59
N SER A 514 47.73 4.77 28.88
CA SER A 514 48.41 5.68 29.81
C SER A 514 48.55 5.09 31.22
N LEU A 515 47.52 4.39 31.72
CA LEU A 515 47.55 3.73 33.01
C LEU A 515 48.57 2.57 33.03
N TYR A 516 48.59 1.73 32.00
CA TYR A 516 49.56 0.64 31.90
C TYR A 516 51.00 1.17 31.83
N ILE A 517 51.25 2.23 31.07
CA ILE A 517 52.58 2.88 31.03
C ILE A 517 52.98 3.37 32.43
N LYS A 518 52.07 4.01 33.17
CA LYS A 518 52.35 4.46 34.54
C LYS A 518 52.68 3.33 35.49
N PHE A 519 51.91 2.24 35.42
CA PHE A 519 52.18 1.06 36.23
C PHE A 519 53.49 0.38 35.85
N ALA A 520 53.86 0.31 34.57
CA ALA A 520 55.16 -0.21 34.13
C ALA A 520 56.32 0.62 34.66
N TYR A 521 56.23 1.96 34.67
CA TYR A 521 57.21 2.82 35.31
C TYR A 521 57.29 2.58 36.82
N MET A 522 56.16 2.40 37.52
CA MET A 522 56.12 2.11 38.94
C MET A 522 56.81 0.76 39.25
N GLU A 523 56.49 -0.31 38.49
CA GLU A 523 57.15 -1.62 38.61
C GLU A 523 58.64 -1.54 38.41
N THR A 524 59.11 -0.77 37.40
CA THR A 524 60.55 -0.56 37.15
C THR A 524 61.22 0.15 38.33
N ALA A 525 60.57 1.16 38.92
CA ALA A 525 61.08 1.87 40.08
C ALA A 525 61.16 0.97 41.32
N LEU A 526 60.09 0.18 41.58
CA LEU A 526 60.06 -0.78 42.69
C LEU A 526 61.11 -1.89 42.55
N SER A 527 61.30 -2.41 41.32
CA SER A 527 62.37 -3.39 41.05
C SER A 527 63.75 -2.83 41.35
N ARG A 528 64.08 -1.57 40.96
CA ARG A 528 65.33 -0.89 41.31
C ARG A 528 65.46 -0.69 42.80
N MET A 529 64.46 -0.24 43.50
CA MET A 529 64.47 -0.08 44.97
C MET A 529 64.65 -1.42 45.70
N SER A 530 64.03 -2.48 45.24
CA SER A 530 64.16 -3.83 45.79
C SER A 530 65.59 -4.34 45.59
N ALA A 531 66.19 -4.14 44.41
CA ALA A 531 67.60 -4.47 44.13
C ALA A 531 68.56 -3.67 45.00
N GLN A 532 68.33 -2.38 45.22
CA GLN A 532 69.09 -1.54 46.11
C GLN A 532 68.95 -2.03 47.57
N SER A 533 67.76 -2.32 48.06
CA SER A 533 67.53 -2.85 49.39
C SER A 533 68.24 -4.19 49.60
N SER A 534 68.13 -5.11 48.63
CA SER A 534 68.85 -6.38 48.65
C SER A 534 70.39 -6.19 48.71
N TRP A 535 70.92 -5.24 47.94
CA TRP A 535 72.33 -4.89 47.95
C TRP A 535 72.78 -4.31 49.32
N PHE A 536 71.96 -3.42 49.92
CA PHE A 536 72.23 -2.89 51.26
C PHE A 536 72.18 -4.04 52.30
N THR A 537 71.18 -4.92 52.29
CA THR A 537 71.05 -6.02 53.21
C THR A 537 72.23 -7.02 53.12
N GLN A 538 72.74 -7.27 51.90
CA GLN A 538 73.91 -8.13 51.68
C GLN A 538 75.24 -7.50 52.15
N ASN A 539 75.34 -6.17 52.09
CA ASN A 539 76.60 -5.50 52.43
C ASN A 539 76.68 -4.99 53.89
N PHE A 540 75.53 -4.84 54.60
CA PHE A 540 75.50 -4.38 56.00
C PHE A 540 75.24 -5.50 57.02
N ASN A 541 74.96 -6.73 56.60
CA ASN A 541 74.85 -7.93 57.46
C ASN A 541 76.15 -8.79 57.41
N ARG A 542 77.33 -8.19 57.03
CA ARG A 542 78.63 -8.80 57.20
C ARG A 542 79.35 -8.20 58.40
#